data_14e35feb4459af0c8662d129f42db199
#
_entry.id   14e35feb4459af0c8662d129f42db199
#
_cell.length_a   1.000
_cell.length_b   1.000
_cell.length_c   1.000
_cell.angle_alpha   90.00
_cell.angle_beta   90.00
_cell.angle_gamma   90.00
#
_symmetry.space_group_name_H-M   'P 1'
#
loop_
_entity.id
_entity.type
_entity.pdbx_description
1 polymer ?
#
loop_
_entity_poly.entity_id
_entity_poly.type
_entity_poly.pdbx_seq_one_letter_code
_entity_poly.pdbx_strand_id
1 'polypeptide(L)'
;PIWFTEYGCAAIDKGTNQPNKFIDPKSSESQLPKFSNGRRDDFMQRQYLRAMNRYWTAPENNPLSDVYGAEMIDMNSAFVWAWDTRPFPAFPNNRDLWSDGGNHAKGHWLNGRSGARSLQSVVEEICAAAGVTPIDADQLDGVVEGYVVNDVSDARSALQPLMLRYGFDAIERDGALKFILRGRTEPAALSCEI
;
A
#
# COMPACT_ATOMS: atom_id res chain seq x y z
N PRO A 1 -26.26 -6.27 -12.33
CA PRO A 1 -25.35 -5.76 -11.28
C PRO A 1 -24.83 -4.37 -11.61
N ILE A 2 -24.42 -3.64 -10.58
CA ILE A 2 -23.78 -2.33 -10.70
C ILE A 2 -22.29 -2.56 -10.89
N TRP A 3 -21.66 -1.83 -11.81
CA TRP A 3 -20.23 -1.88 -12.06
C TRP A 3 -19.57 -0.57 -11.60
N PHE A 4 -18.38 -0.69 -11.03
CA PHE A 4 -17.50 0.47 -10.89
C PHE A 4 -16.71 0.61 -12.18
N THR A 5 -17.22 1.42 -13.11
CA THR A 5 -16.54 1.67 -14.40
C THR A 5 -15.21 2.37 -14.22
N GLU A 6 -15.08 3.11 -13.11
CA GLU A 6 -13.80 3.64 -12.61
C GLU A 6 -13.90 3.92 -11.12
N TYR A 7 -12.86 3.63 -10.38
CA TYR A 7 -12.70 4.02 -8.98
C TYR A 7 -11.21 4.11 -8.63
N GLY A 8 -10.88 4.96 -7.68
CA GLY A 8 -9.50 5.17 -7.25
C GLY A 8 -9.35 6.50 -6.52
N CYS A 9 -8.12 6.83 -6.20
CA CYS A 9 -7.73 8.15 -5.72
C CYS A 9 -6.34 8.48 -6.22
N ALA A 10 -5.95 9.75 -6.17
CA ALA A 10 -4.59 10.14 -6.48
C ALA A 10 -3.60 9.54 -5.47
N ALA A 11 -2.44 9.06 -5.95
CA ALA A 11 -1.37 8.52 -5.10
C ALA A 11 -0.55 9.64 -4.45
N ILE A 12 -1.21 10.44 -3.63
CA ILE A 12 -0.64 11.58 -2.89
C ILE A 12 -1.13 11.59 -1.46
N ASP A 13 -0.43 12.35 -0.62
CA ASP A 13 -0.81 12.56 0.78
C ASP A 13 -2.30 12.88 0.90
N LYS A 14 -2.99 12.13 1.75
CA LYS A 14 -4.44 12.26 2.00
C LYS A 14 -5.33 12.19 0.74
N GLY A 15 -4.88 11.49 -0.31
CA GLY A 15 -5.67 11.30 -1.53
C GLY A 15 -7.07 10.74 -1.26
N THR A 16 -7.23 9.97 -0.20
CA THR A 16 -8.50 9.37 0.23
C THR A 16 -9.52 10.36 0.80
N ASN A 17 -9.10 11.56 1.21
CA ASN A 17 -10.03 12.55 1.77
C ASN A 17 -11.03 13.07 0.73
N GLN A 18 -10.60 13.14 -0.52
CA GLN A 18 -11.45 13.46 -1.67
C GLN A 18 -10.93 12.66 -2.87
N PRO A 19 -11.37 11.39 -3.04
CA PRO A 19 -10.82 10.48 -4.04
C PRO A 19 -10.95 10.97 -5.49
N ASN A 20 -11.96 11.81 -5.76
CA ASN A 20 -12.22 12.41 -7.07
C ASN A 20 -11.37 13.67 -7.35
N LYS A 21 -10.50 14.09 -6.43
CA LYS A 21 -9.63 15.26 -6.63
C LYS A 21 -8.22 14.83 -6.98
N PHE A 22 -7.67 15.44 -8.01
CA PHE A 22 -6.31 15.23 -8.49
C PHE A 22 -5.76 16.50 -9.14
N ILE A 23 -4.45 16.57 -9.27
CA ILE A 23 -3.79 17.70 -9.92
C ILE A 23 -3.58 17.40 -11.40
N ASP A 24 -4.28 18.10 -12.25
CA ASP A 24 -4.05 18.17 -13.70
C ASP A 24 -4.16 19.62 -14.15
N PRO A 25 -3.04 20.27 -14.51
CA PRO A 25 -3.05 21.67 -14.95
C PRO A 25 -3.95 21.96 -16.17
N LYS A 26 -4.34 20.93 -16.90
CA LYS A 26 -5.26 21.05 -18.05
C LYS A 26 -6.74 20.92 -17.68
N SER A 27 -7.03 20.52 -16.44
CA SER A 27 -8.39 20.37 -15.94
C SER A 27 -8.83 21.61 -15.17
N SER A 28 -10.03 22.09 -15.43
CA SER A 28 -10.68 23.15 -14.63
C SER A 28 -11.00 22.72 -13.21
N GLU A 29 -11.05 21.41 -12.94
CA GLU A 29 -11.29 20.81 -11.62
C GLU A 29 -10.02 20.44 -10.88
N SER A 30 -8.86 20.83 -11.41
CA SER A 30 -7.55 20.56 -10.80
C SER A 30 -7.47 21.10 -9.37
N GLN A 31 -7.38 20.20 -8.40
CA GLN A 31 -7.37 20.54 -6.99
C GLN A 31 -6.69 19.46 -6.17
N LEU A 32 -6.00 19.87 -5.10
CA LEU A 32 -5.55 18.92 -4.10
C LEU A 32 -6.72 18.41 -3.24
N PRO A 33 -6.72 17.15 -2.83
CA PRO A 33 -7.62 16.65 -1.80
C PRO A 33 -7.48 17.46 -0.51
N LYS A 34 -8.56 17.55 0.24
CA LYS A 34 -8.62 18.35 1.47
C LYS A 34 -7.48 17.97 2.45
N PHE A 35 -6.75 18.97 2.90
CA PHE A 35 -5.58 18.86 3.78
C PHE A 35 -4.35 18.15 3.17
N SER A 36 -4.37 17.80 1.89
CA SER A 36 -3.23 17.23 1.22
C SER A 36 -2.12 18.26 0.99
N ASN A 37 -0.88 17.85 1.17
CA ASN A 37 0.29 18.66 0.80
C ASN A 37 0.79 18.36 -0.64
N GLY A 38 0.12 17.45 -1.37
CA GLY A 38 0.43 17.07 -2.74
C GLY A 38 1.69 16.20 -2.92
N ARG A 39 2.30 15.72 -1.84
CA ARG A 39 3.45 14.80 -1.94
C ARG A 39 2.98 13.43 -2.40
N ARG A 40 3.80 12.78 -3.22
CA ARG A 40 3.55 11.41 -3.69
C ARG A 40 3.41 10.45 -2.52
N ASP A 41 2.35 9.63 -2.56
CA ASP A 41 2.06 8.58 -1.58
C ASP A 41 1.37 7.40 -2.27
N ASP A 42 2.16 6.48 -2.82
CA ASP A 42 1.66 5.28 -3.48
C ASP A 42 0.99 4.31 -2.48
N PHE A 43 1.40 4.36 -1.21
CA PHE A 43 0.81 3.55 -0.15
C PHE A 43 -0.64 3.97 0.12
N MET A 44 -0.92 5.27 0.18
CA MET A 44 -2.27 5.81 0.36
C MET A 44 -3.22 5.29 -0.72
N GLN A 45 -2.83 5.38 -1.99
CA GLN A 45 -3.63 4.87 -3.11
C GLN A 45 -3.88 3.37 -2.98
N ARG A 46 -2.85 2.60 -2.66
CA ARG A 46 -2.98 1.16 -2.46
C ARG A 46 -3.94 0.82 -1.33
N GLN A 47 -3.86 1.50 -0.19
CA GLN A 47 -4.76 1.27 0.94
C GLN A 47 -6.22 1.60 0.59
N TYR A 48 -6.43 2.66 -0.20
CA TYR A 48 -7.77 2.96 -0.70
C TYR A 48 -8.36 1.82 -1.54
N LEU A 49 -7.60 1.34 -2.53
CA LEU A 49 -8.02 0.24 -3.38
C LEU A 49 -8.29 -1.04 -2.57
N ARG A 50 -7.42 -1.33 -1.62
CA ARG A 50 -7.58 -2.47 -0.71
C ARG A 50 -8.83 -2.33 0.17
N ALA A 51 -9.09 -1.15 0.71
CA ALA A 51 -10.27 -0.88 1.52
C ALA A 51 -11.56 -1.03 0.70
N MET A 52 -11.62 -0.47 -0.50
CA MET A 52 -12.75 -0.60 -1.41
C MET A 52 -13.03 -2.07 -1.77
N ASN A 53 -11.99 -2.80 -2.14
CA ASN A 53 -12.12 -4.22 -2.47
C ASN A 53 -12.64 -5.02 -1.26
N ARG A 54 -12.01 -4.88 -0.08
CA ARG A 54 -12.43 -5.60 1.12
C ARG A 54 -13.85 -5.27 1.55
N TYR A 55 -14.25 -4.00 1.43
CA TYR A 55 -15.59 -3.58 1.82
C TYR A 55 -16.66 -4.21 0.92
N TRP A 56 -16.49 -4.11 -0.40
CA TRP A 56 -17.50 -4.55 -1.35
C TRP A 56 -17.49 -6.05 -1.67
N THR A 57 -16.42 -6.77 -1.31
CA THR A 57 -16.41 -8.24 -1.36
C THR A 57 -16.98 -8.90 -0.11
N ALA A 58 -17.24 -8.12 0.94
CA ALA A 58 -17.88 -8.63 2.15
C ALA A 58 -19.41 -8.73 1.94
N PRO A 59 -20.02 -9.92 2.14
CA PRO A 59 -21.45 -10.14 1.85
C PRO A 59 -22.38 -9.21 2.60
N GLU A 60 -22.01 -8.78 3.81
CA GLU A 60 -22.79 -7.85 4.64
C GLU A 60 -22.87 -6.44 4.02
N ASN A 61 -21.91 -6.07 3.16
CA ASN A 61 -21.86 -4.77 2.51
C ASN A 61 -22.35 -4.80 1.04
N ASN A 62 -22.51 -5.99 0.49
CA ASN A 62 -22.89 -6.20 -0.91
C ASN A 62 -24.00 -7.25 -1.01
N PRO A 63 -25.22 -6.90 -0.59
CA PRO A 63 -26.33 -7.84 -0.53
C PRO A 63 -26.75 -8.32 -1.93
N LEU A 64 -27.40 -9.47 -1.95
CA LEU A 64 -28.01 -9.99 -3.18
C LEU A 64 -29.21 -9.13 -3.58
N SER A 65 -29.33 -8.88 -4.88
CA SER A 65 -30.48 -8.18 -5.46
C SER A 65 -31.65 -9.14 -5.63
N ASP A 66 -32.82 -8.76 -5.16
CA ASP A 66 -34.06 -9.52 -5.38
C ASP A 66 -34.50 -9.53 -6.86
N VAL A 67 -33.96 -8.63 -7.67
CA VAL A 67 -34.31 -8.49 -9.09
C VAL A 67 -33.58 -9.49 -9.97
N TYR A 68 -32.29 -9.71 -9.72
CA TYR A 68 -31.44 -10.57 -10.59
C TYR A 68 -30.67 -11.66 -9.83
N GLY A 69 -30.89 -11.80 -8.53
CA GLY A 69 -30.40 -12.93 -7.74
C GLY A 69 -28.87 -13.03 -7.58
N ALA A 70 -28.15 -11.92 -7.83
CA ALA A 70 -26.71 -11.81 -7.67
C ALA A 70 -26.37 -10.59 -6.80
N GLU A 71 -25.11 -10.48 -6.39
CA GLU A 71 -24.61 -9.32 -5.65
C GLU A 71 -24.94 -8.00 -6.36
N MET A 72 -25.33 -6.98 -5.62
CA MET A 72 -25.71 -5.67 -6.20
C MET A 72 -24.54 -5.05 -6.95
N ILE A 73 -23.33 -5.13 -6.40
CA ILE A 73 -22.09 -4.65 -7.05
C ILE A 73 -21.30 -5.86 -7.50
N ASP A 74 -21.00 -5.91 -8.79
CA ASP A 74 -20.12 -6.93 -9.38
C ASP A 74 -18.65 -6.47 -9.25
N MET A 75 -17.96 -6.98 -8.24
CA MET A 75 -16.55 -6.65 -7.99
C MET A 75 -15.58 -7.25 -9.03
N ASN A 76 -16.04 -8.20 -9.87
CA ASN A 76 -15.25 -8.65 -11.03
C ASN A 76 -15.29 -7.63 -12.17
N SER A 77 -16.26 -6.72 -12.14
CA SER A 77 -16.42 -5.59 -13.07
C SER A 77 -16.11 -4.24 -12.39
N ALA A 78 -15.12 -4.24 -11.51
CA ALA A 78 -14.62 -3.04 -10.84
C ALA A 78 -13.25 -2.63 -11.42
N PHE A 79 -13.19 -1.45 -12.06
CA PHE A 79 -12.04 -1.00 -12.83
C PHE A 79 -11.35 0.15 -12.12
N VAL A 80 -10.06 -0.01 -11.87
CA VAL A 80 -9.25 1.00 -11.19
C VAL A 80 -8.84 2.11 -12.17
N TRP A 81 -9.05 3.34 -11.81
CA TRP A 81 -8.52 4.50 -12.51
C TRP A 81 -7.14 4.89 -11.98
N ALA A 82 -6.08 4.91 -12.81
CA ALA A 82 -5.99 4.29 -14.12
C ALA A 82 -4.64 3.60 -14.25
N TRP A 83 -4.62 2.48 -14.97
CA TRP A 83 -3.37 1.83 -15.36
C TRP A 83 -2.79 2.52 -16.58
N ASP A 84 -1.59 3.09 -16.45
CA ASP A 84 -0.88 3.68 -17.55
C ASP A 84 0.03 2.65 -18.22
N THR A 85 -0.23 2.33 -19.47
CA THR A 85 0.50 1.34 -20.25
C THR A 85 1.72 1.91 -20.98
N ARG A 86 1.98 3.23 -20.85
CA ARG A 86 3.15 3.85 -21.44
C ARG A 86 4.44 3.31 -20.82
N PRO A 87 5.52 3.11 -21.61
CA PRO A 87 6.70 2.39 -21.16
C PRO A 87 7.49 3.19 -20.12
N PHE A 88 7.52 2.70 -18.88
CA PHE A 88 8.40 3.26 -17.86
C PHE A 88 9.84 2.75 -18.05
N PRO A 89 10.91 3.58 -17.89
CA PRO A 89 10.90 4.97 -17.43
C PRO A 89 10.84 6.02 -18.56
N ALA A 90 10.68 5.64 -19.83
CA ALA A 90 10.54 6.59 -20.91
C ALA A 90 9.36 7.55 -20.62
N PHE A 91 8.20 7.03 -20.30
CA PHE A 91 7.18 7.77 -19.55
C PHE A 91 7.49 7.65 -18.05
N PRO A 92 7.48 8.72 -17.27
CA PRO A 92 7.10 10.11 -17.56
C PRO A 92 8.26 11.04 -17.96
N ASN A 93 9.45 10.50 -18.21
CA ASN A 93 10.67 11.31 -18.32
C ASN A 93 10.78 12.01 -19.68
N ASN A 94 10.34 11.38 -20.76
CA ASN A 94 10.36 11.99 -22.09
C ASN A 94 9.16 12.93 -22.27
N ARG A 95 9.34 14.18 -21.84
CA ARG A 95 8.29 15.21 -21.89
C ARG A 95 8.07 15.81 -23.27
N ASP A 96 9.00 15.64 -24.19
CA ASP A 96 8.84 16.05 -25.57
C ASP A 96 7.79 15.19 -26.28
N LEU A 97 7.74 13.91 -25.91
CA LEU A 97 6.72 12.98 -26.41
C LEU A 97 5.41 13.03 -25.59
N TRP A 98 5.52 13.15 -24.28
CA TRP A 98 4.35 13.14 -23.35
C TRP A 98 4.31 14.40 -22.49
N SER A 99 3.59 15.41 -22.97
CA SER A 99 3.48 16.71 -22.30
C SER A 99 2.83 16.63 -20.90
N ASP A 100 2.10 15.55 -20.61
CA ASP A 100 1.46 15.26 -19.32
C ASP A 100 2.37 14.47 -18.35
N GLY A 101 3.60 14.15 -18.74
CA GLY A 101 4.53 13.40 -17.88
C GLY A 101 4.75 14.03 -16.50
N GLY A 102 4.60 15.36 -16.38
CA GLY A 102 4.67 16.05 -15.10
C GLY A 102 3.58 15.66 -14.09
N ASN A 103 2.41 15.23 -14.57
CA ASN A 103 1.28 14.82 -13.72
C ASN A 103 1.54 13.48 -13.02
N HIS A 104 2.43 12.64 -13.58
CA HIS A 104 2.82 11.39 -12.95
C HIS A 104 3.33 11.57 -11.51
N ALA A 105 4.12 12.62 -11.25
CA ALA A 105 4.61 12.93 -9.91
C ALA A 105 3.47 13.33 -8.94
N LYS A 106 2.30 13.66 -9.47
CA LYS A 106 1.09 14.01 -8.70
C LYS A 106 0.20 12.81 -8.41
N GLY A 107 0.65 11.61 -8.71
CA GLY A 107 -0.02 10.38 -8.31
C GLY A 107 -1.25 10.00 -9.13
N HIS A 108 -1.39 10.51 -10.36
CA HIS A 108 -2.58 10.27 -11.17
C HIS A 108 -2.66 8.84 -11.75
N TRP A 109 -1.53 8.16 -11.95
CA TRP A 109 -1.47 6.85 -12.62
C TRP A 109 -0.94 5.72 -11.75
N LEU A 110 -1.42 4.51 -12.06
CA LEU A 110 -0.93 3.23 -11.55
C LEU A 110 -0.06 2.54 -12.62
N ASN A 111 1.16 2.88 -12.79
CA ASN A 111 2.03 2.25 -13.78
C ASN A 111 3.02 1.24 -13.18
N GLY A 112 2.51 0.29 -12.42
CA GLY A 112 3.31 -0.74 -11.76
C GLY A 112 4.06 -0.26 -10.51
N ARG A 113 3.88 1.00 -10.10
CA ARG A 113 4.55 1.59 -8.93
C ARG A 113 3.68 1.60 -7.67
N SER A 114 2.49 1.05 -7.71
CA SER A 114 1.64 0.82 -6.53
C SER A 114 2.21 -0.27 -5.60
N GLY A 115 3.53 -0.43 -5.63
CA GLY A 115 4.25 -1.47 -4.91
C GLY A 115 4.52 -1.17 -3.43
N ALA A 116 4.30 0.05 -2.95
CA ALA A 116 4.49 0.39 -1.55
C ALA A 116 3.64 -0.50 -0.65
N ARG A 117 4.27 -1.13 0.34
CA ARG A 117 3.64 -2.08 1.26
C ARG A 117 3.98 -1.74 2.70
N SER A 118 3.15 -2.19 3.65
CA SER A 118 3.53 -2.11 5.06
C SER A 118 4.78 -2.96 5.31
N LEU A 119 5.66 -2.48 6.19
CA LEU A 119 6.86 -3.23 6.62
C LEU A 119 6.47 -4.61 7.13
N GLN A 120 5.41 -4.69 7.94
CA GLN A 120 4.83 -5.94 8.42
C GLN A 120 4.59 -6.92 7.27
N SER A 121 3.84 -6.51 6.22
CA SER A 121 3.49 -7.42 5.12
C SER A 121 4.69 -7.87 4.28
N VAL A 122 5.75 -7.07 4.22
CA VAL A 122 7.00 -7.46 3.52
C VAL A 122 7.77 -8.48 4.35
N VAL A 123 7.85 -8.29 5.66
CA VAL A 123 8.50 -9.24 6.58
C VAL A 123 7.75 -10.58 6.57
N GLU A 124 6.43 -10.55 6.66
CA GLU A 124 5.57 -11.74 6.56
C GLU A 124 5.81 -12.53 5.27
N GLU A 125 5.89 -11.83 4.13
CA GLU A 125 6.13 -12.46 2.82
C GLU A 125 7.53 -13.11 2.73
N ILE A 126 8.57 -12.43 3.23
CA ILE A 126 9.93 -12.99 3.26
C ILE A 126 9.97 -14.23 4.14
N CYS A 127 9.37 -14.19 5.32
CA CYS A 127 9.29 -15.34 6.22
C CYS A 127 8.52 -16.51 5.60
N ALA A 128 7.36 -16.22 5.00
CA ALA A 128 6.55 -17.24 4.32
C ALA A 128 7.29 -17.91 3.17
N ALA A 129 8.00 -17.13 2.34
CA ALA A 129 8.82 -17.65 1.24
C ALA A 129 9.97 -18.56 1.73
N ALA A 130 10.48 -18.30 2.91
CA ALA A 130 11.54 -19.10 3.56
C ALA A 130 11.00 -20.26 4.44
N GLY A 131 9.68 -20.42 4.54
CA GLY A 131 9.06 -21.45 5.38
C GLY A 131 9.17 -21.19 6.89
N VAL A 132 9.43 -19.95 7.30
CA VAL A 132 9.54 -19.55 8.71
C VAL A 132 8.15 -19.25 9.28
N THR A 133 7.70 -20.09 10.21
CA THR A 133 6.40 -19.95 10.88
C THR A 133 6.43 -20.70 12.24
N PRO A 134 5.69 -20.26 13.28
CA PRO A 134 4.86 -19.04 13.33
C PRO A 134 5.69 -17.76 13.51
N ILE A 135 5.16 -16.65 13.04
CA ILE A 135 5.74 -15.32 13.21
C ILE A 135 4.74 -14.34 13.82
N ASP A 136 5.26 -13.30 14.47
CA ASP A 136 4.50 -12.16 14.99
C ASP A 136 5.21 -10.88 14.55
N ALA A 137 4.62 -10.16 13.62
CA ALA A 137 5.13 -8.92 13.05
C ALA A 137 4.18 -7.72 13.30
N ASP A 138 3.21 -7.85 14.20
CA ASP A 138 2.14 -6.88 14.45
C ASP A 138 2.66 -5.53 14.95
N GLN A 139 3.84 -5.51 15.57
CA GLN A 139 4.45 -4.28 16.08
C GLN A 139 5.26 -3.51 15.04
N LEU A 140 5.41 -4.04 13.83
CA LEU A 140 6.20 -3.38 12.79
C LEU A 140 5.40 -2.28 12.09
N ASP A 141 5.84 -1.05 12.27
CA ASP A 141 5.35 0.12 11.54
C ASP A 141 6.38 0.56 10.49
N GLY A 142 5.89 0.97 9.35
CA GLY A 142 6.70 1.51 8.27
C GLY A 142 6.12 1.21 6.91
N VAL A 143 6.61 1.93 5.91
CA VAL A 143 6.24 1.74 4.50
C VAL A 143 7.49 1.40 3.71
N VAL A 144 7.43 0.29 3.01
CA VAL A 144 8.47 -0.17 2.08
C VAL A 144 8.01 0.20 0.67
N GLU A 145 8.66 1.18 0.07
CA GLU A 145 8.32 1.64 -1.29
C GLU A 145 8.73 0.65 -2.38
N GLY A 146 9.75 -0.14 -2.09
CA GLY A 146 10.23 -1.21 -2.96
C GLY A 146 11.35 -1.98 -2.28
N TYR A 147 11.35 -3.29 -2.46
CA TYR A 147 12.38 -4.19 -1.96
C TYR A 147 12.59 -5.33 -2.95
N VAL A 148 13.84 -5.62 -3.26
CA VAL A 148 14.21 -6.67 -4.19
C VAL A 148 15.13 -7.65 -3.48
N VAL A 149 14.75 -8.92 -3.47
CA VAL A 149 15.61 -10.04 -3.11
C VAL A 149 16.07 -10.66 -4.42
N ASN A 150 17.29 -10.38 -4.83
CA ASN A 150 17.84 -10.75 -6.14
C ASN A 150 18.68 -12.03 -6.11
N ASP A 151 18.92 -12.58 -4.93
CA ASP A 151 19.68 -13.82 -4.75
C ASP A 151 18.87 -14.85 -3.98
N VAL A 152 19.17 -16.13 -4.20
CA VAL A 152 18.68 -17.21 -3.33
C VAL A 152 19.41 -17.12 -2.00
N SER A 153 18.72 -16.56 -0.99
CA SER A 153 19.29 -16.32 0.34
C SER A 153 18.35 -16.82 1.43
N ASP A 154 18.89 -16.99 2.64
CA ASP A 154 18.08 -17.28 3.82
C ASP A 154 17.24 -16.05 4.24
N ALA A 155 16.18 -16.29 5.02
CA ALA A 155 15.28 -15.21 5.49
C ALA A 155 16.03 -14.13 6.26
N ARG A 156 17.04 -14.51 7.06
CA ARG A 156 17.82 -13.56 7.86
C ARG A 156 18.57 -12.57 6.96
N SER A 157 19.23 -13.07 5.94
CA SER A 157 19.96 -12.25 4.97
C SER A 157 19.01 -11.32 4.21
N ALA A 158 17.83 -11.82 3.81
CA ALA A 158 16.80 -11.01 3.17
C ALA A 158 16.17 -9.98 4.10
N LEU A 159 16.08 -10.23 5.40
CA LEU A 159 15.51 -9.29 6.37
C LEU A 159 16.51 -8.24 6.87
N GLN A 160 17.80 -8.55 6.88
CA GLN A 160 18.82 -7.70 7.49
C GLN A 160 18.85 -6.25 6.99
N PRO A 161 18.73 -5.94 5.66
CA PRO A 161 18.66 -4.57 5.20
C PRO A 161 17.43 -3.82 5.72
N LEU A 162 16.29 -4.49 5.83
CA LEU A 162 15.07 -3.93 6.41
C LEU A 162 15.23 -3.68 7.91
N MET A 163 15.82 -4.61 8.64
CA MET A 163 16.12 -4.48 10.08
C MET A 163 16.99 -3.26 10.37
N LEU A 164 18.00 -3.03 9.52
CA LEU A 164 18.88 -1.86 9.64
C LEU A 164 18.14 -0.55 9.30
N ARG A 165 17.35 -0.54 8.22
CA ARG A 165 16.67 0.68 7.77
C ARG A 165 15.53 1.10 8.69
N TYR A 166 14.75 0.14 9.18
CA TYR A 166 13.54 0.41 9.98
C TYR A 166 13.76 0.25 11.48
N GLY A 167 14.93 -0.18 11.90
CA GLY A 167 15.31 -0.26 13.31
C GLY A 167 14.51 -1.30 14.10
N PHE A 168 14.39 -2.51 13.57
CA PHE A 168 13.75 -3.61 14.29
C PHE A 168 14.67 -4.81 14.47
N ASP A 169 14.30 -5.70 15.37
CA ASP A 169 14.99 -6.96 15.65
C ASP A 169 14.01 -8.13 15.57
N ALA A 170 14.56 -9.32 15.29
CA ALA A 170 13.85 -10.58 15.35
C ALA A 170 14.30 -11.36 16.58
N ILE A 171 13.36 -11.75 17.42
CA ILE A 171 13.60 -12.54 18.64
C ILE A 171 12.73 -13.79 18.64
N GLU A 172 13.29 -14.91 19.05
CA GLU A 172 12.51 -16.13 19.29
C GLU A 172 11.92 -16.07 20.70
N ARG A 173 10.61 -16.11 20.79
CA ARG A 173 9.88 -16.09 22.07
C ARG A 173 8.56 -16.82 21.96
N ASP A 174 8.23 -17.61 22.96
CA ASP A 174 6.95 -18.34 23.06
C ASP A 174 6.69 -19.27 21.84
N GLY A 175 7.75 -19.82 21.25
CA GLY A 175 7.68 -20.70 20.08
C GLY A 175 7.38 -19.99 18.76
N ALA A 176 7.47 -18.66 18.72
CA ALA A 176 7.29 -17.86 17.52
C ALA A 176 8.47 -16.90 17.31
N LEU A 177 8.74 -16.53 16.06
CA LEU A 177 9.68 -15.47 15.72
C LEU A 177 8.95 -14.13 15.79
N LYS A 178 9.27 -13.31 16.79
CA LYS A 178 8.66 -11.99 17.01
C LYS A 178 9.56 -10.89 16.48
N PHE A 179 8.94 -9.94 15.78
CA PHE A 179 9.62 -8.75 15.26
C PHE A 179 9.25 -7.53 16.09
N ILE A 180 10.26 -6.87 16.68
CA ILE A 180 10.08 -5.76 17.61
C ILE A 180 10.84 -4.53 17.12
N LEU A 181 10.22 -3.35 17.19
CA LEU A 181 10.89 -2.07 16.89
C LEU A 181 11.83 -1.68 18.04
N ARG A 182 13.07 -1.30 17.70
CA ARG A 182 14.02 -0.76 18.66
C ARG A 182 13.49 0.54 19.25
N GLY A 183 13.64 0.70 20.56
CA GLY A 183 13.27 1.94 21.26
C GLY A 183 11.78 2.12 21.56
N ARG A 184 10.92 1.15 21.25
CA ARG A 184 9.48 1.18 21.64
C ARG A 184 9.16 0.46 22.95
N THR A 185 10.12 -0.18 23.60
CA THR A 185 9.91 -0.75 24.94
C THR A 185 9.85 0.40 25.95
N GLU A 186 8.69 0.60 26.57
CA GLU A 186 8.64 1.37 27.82
C GLU A 186 9.63 0.72 28.80
N PRO A 187 10.49 1.53 29.45
CA PRO A 187 11.40 0.97 30.43
C PRO A 187 10.57 0.27 31.51
N ALA A 188 10.86 -1.01 31.75
CA ALA A 188 10.22 -1.72 32.83
C ALA A 188 10.43 -0.93 34.13
N ALA A 189 9.35 -0.53 34.82
CA ALA A 189 9.43 0.08 36.10
C ALA A 189 10.03 -0.97 37.06
N LEU A 190 11.30 -0.79 37.41
CA LEU A 190 11.92 -1.59 38.47
C LEU A 190 11.37 -1.04 39.78
N SER A 191 10.40 -1.74 40.36
CA SER A 191 10.03 -1.52 41.76
C SER A 191 11.19 -2.05 42.62
N CYS A 192 12.04 -1.16 43.09
CA CYS A 192 12.91 -1.47 44.21
C CYS A 192 12.05 -1.48 45.48
N GLU A 193 11.65 -2.64 45.96
CA GLU A 193 11.24 -2.80 47.34
C GLU A 193 12.51 -2.66 48.21
N ILE A 194 12.54 -1.58 49.03
CA ILE A 194 13.54 -1.34 50.07
C ILE A 194 12.98 -1.92 51.36
#